data_7c9389729c79508f57d08f89720cc782
#
_entry.id   7c9389729c79508f57d08f89720cc782
#
_cell.length_a   1.000
_cell.length_b   1.000
_cell.length_c   1.000
_cell.angle_alpha   90.00
_cell.angle_beta   90.00
_cell.angle_gamma   90.00
#
_symmetry.space_group_name_H-M   'P 1'
#
loop_
_entity.id
_entity.type
_entity.pdbx_description
1 polymer ?
#
loop_
_entity_poly.entity_id
_entity_poly.type
_entity_poly.pdbx_seq_one_letter_code
_entity_poly.pdbx_strand_id
1 'polypeptide(L)'
;MAVTRTLFIEDHRPTLHLTLYEHSPQAPTVIFIHGMTAHAGFYSEMIPGANYLKALAEAGLNIIALDLQGHGRSGGARGSLTYADAMRNIRRAVDFALAHYHDRIGITGSSMGGILAFYAALEDERIRAAVCHNVLDLQDIRPVLYLRRHFVLVPLARALRPLLGILGGLPIPVRAFLEPSHVFEKPENLRRWRADPLCVWAYRLSTWISIFLEPSDKPPIEAMAKPVRLLVGEHDRILPADYHRGFAARLRCRKDLVVVPGAGHMLPLEYLELTVPLVAEWFHTHLGSI
;
A
#
# COMPACT_ATOMS: atom_id res chain seq x y z
N MET A 1 -23.16 7.30 -11.26
CA MET A 1 -21.93 6.62 -11.75
C MET A 1 -20.74 7.44 -11.28
N ALA A 2 -19.71 6.80 -10.73
CA ALA A 2 -18.51 7.51 -10.30
C ALA A 2 -17.83 8.19 -11.49
N VAL A 3 -17.48 9.46 -11.33
CA VAL A 3 -16.70 10.20 -12.34
C VAL A 3 -15.24 9.85 -12.17
N THR A 4 -14.57 9.52 -13.26
CA THR A 4 -13.13 9.19 -13.26
C THR A 4 -12.35 10.25 -13.99
N ARG A 5 -11.31 10.79 -13.35
CA ARG A 5 -10.37 11.72 -13.97
C ARG A 5 -8.94 11.49 -13.47
N THR A 6 -7.96 11.91 -14.25
CA THR A 6 -6.55 11.84 -13.87
C THR A 6 -5.95 13.24 -13.86
N LEU A 7 -4.97 13.45 -12.99
CA LEU A 7 -4.22 14.70 -12.91
C LEU A 7 -2.81 14.48 -12.35
N PHE A 8 -1.99 15.53 -12.42
CA PHE A 8 -0.66 15.57 -11.81
C PHE A 8 -0.61 16.63 -10.72
N ILE A 9 -0.02 16.30 -9.57
CA ILE A 9 0.38 17.28 -8.57
C ILE A 9 1.80 17.74 -8.93
N GLU A 10 1.94 19.02 -9.29
CA GLU A 10 3.19 19.60 -9.82
C GLU A 10 3.84 20.63 -8.90
N ASP A 11 3.28 20.84 -7.71
CA ASP A 11 3.74 21.80 -6.68
C ASP A 11 5.20 21.59 -6.27
N HIS A 12 5.67 20.33 -6.28
CA HIS A 12 7.03 19.94 -5.97
C HIS A 12 7.53 18.81 -6.88
N ARG A 13 8.84 18.67 -7.01
CA ARG A 13 9.45 17.52 -7.69
C ARG A 13 9.64 16.34 -6.75
N PRO A 14 9.44 15.08 -7.19
CA PRO A 14 8.88 14.71 -8.50
C PRO A 14 7.38 15.03 -8.61
N THR A 15 6.86 15.18 -9.84
CA THR A 15 5.41 15.24 -10.09
C THR A 15 4.75 13.93 -9.68
N LEU A 16 3.55 14.01 -9.11
CA LEU A 16 2.80 12.81 -8.70
C LEU A 16 1.52 12.69 -9.52
N HIS A 17 1.28 11.51 -10.05
CA HIS A 17 0.06 11.17 -10.77
C HIS A 17 -1.02 10.68 -9.82
N LEU A 18 -2.23 11.22 -9.94
CA LEU A 18 -3.42 10.79 -9.24
C LEU A 18 -4.49 10.32 -10.23
N THR A 19 -5.16 9.23 -9.88
CA THR A 19 -6.43 8.83 -10.51
C THR A 19 -7.53 9.00 -9.48
N LEU A 20 -8.55 9.79 -9.84
CA LEU A 20 -9.67 10.12 -8.97
C LEU A 20 -10.91 9.37 -9.42
N TYR A 21 -11.61 8.76 -8.48
CA TYR A 21 -12.95 8.18 -8.67
C TYR A 21 -13.87 8.88 -7.69
N GLU A 22 -14.74 9.76 -8.19
CA GLU A 22 -15.55 10.65 -7.37
C GLU A 22 -16.99 10.15 -7.31
N HIS A 23 -17.47 9.89 -6.09
CA HIS A 23 -18.85 9.52 -5.81
C HIS A 23 -19.74 10.76 -5.64
N SER A 24 -19.43 11.59 -4.66
CA SER A 24 -20.14 12.84 -4.38
C SER A 24 -19.27 13.80 -3.57
N PRO A 25 -19.55 15.12 -3.58
CA PRO A 25 -18.79 16.08 -2.78
C PRO A 25 -18.83 15.81 -1.26
N GLN A 26 -19.87 15.14 -0.76
CA GLN A 26 -20.05 14.84 0.66
C GLN A 26 -19.51 13.46 1.07
N ALA A 27 -19.14 12.61 0.11
CA ALA A 27 -18.64 11.27 0.41
C ALA A 27 -17.28 11.31 1.12
N PRO A 28 -17.00 10.40 2.07
CA PRO A 28 -15.67 10.28 2.65
C PRO A 28 -14.61 10.09 1.58
N THR A 29 -13.44 10.73 1.75
CA THR A 29 -12.34 10.65 0.79
C THR A 29 -11.29 9.66 1.28
N VAL A 30 -10.95 8.69 0.46
CA VAL A 30 -10.00 7.63 0.78
C VAL A 30 -8.83 7.66 -0.20
N ILE A 31 -7.63 7.79 0.35
CA ILE A 31 -6.39 7.71 -0.41
C ILE A 31 -6.02 6.23 -0.56
N PHE A 32 -5.82 5.79 -1.79
CA PHE A 32 -5.39 4.43 -2.10
C PHE A 32 -3.91 4.38 -2.48
N ILE A 33 -3.16 3.46 -1.83
CA ILE A 33 -1.73 3.23 -2.08
C ILE A 33 -1.53 1.84 -2.67
N HIS A 34 -0.87 1.79 -3.82
CA HIS A 34 -0.59 0.53 -4.52
C HIS A 34 0.51 -0.30 -3.86
N GLY A 35 0.53 -1.60 -4.18
CA GLY A 35 1.55 -2.54 -3.73
C GLY A 35 2.91 -2.36 -4.42
N MET A 36 3.89 -3.13 -3.95
CA MET A 36 5.20 -3.24 -4.61
C MET A 36 5.01 -3.65 -6.07
N THR A 37 5.84 -3.14 -6.94
CA THR A 37 5.81 -3.29 -8.40
C THR A 37 4.66 -2.58 -9.11
N ALA A 38 3.50 -2.47 -8.48
CA ALA A 38 2.26 -1.98 -9.09
C ALA A 38 2.21 -0.44 -9.23
N HIS A 39 1.07 0.04 -9.68
CA HIS A 39 0.66 1.44 -9.80
C HIS A 39 -0.87 1.54 -9.65
N ALA A 40 -1.43 2.74 -9.58
CA ALA A 40 -2.88 2.93 -9.38
C ALA A 40 -3.72 2.23 -10.45
N GLY A 41 -3.37 2.39 -11.73
CA GLY A 41 -4.07 1.77 -12.86
C GLY A 41 -4.08 0.24 -12.83
N PHE A 42 -3.11 -0.37 -12.15
CA PHE A 42 -3.08 -1.81 -11.94
C PHE A 42 -4.33 -2.35 -11.22
N TYR A 43 -4.89 -1.58 -10.29
CA TYR A 43 -6.08 -1.95 -9.52
C TYR A 43 -7.42 -1.62 -10.22
N SER A 44 -7.35 -1.04 -11.40
CA SER A 44 -8.53 -0.69 -12.20
C SER A 44 -8.59 -1.33 -13.59
N GLU A 45 -7.45 -1.69 -14.16
CA GLU A 45 -7.36 -2.06 -15.59
C GLU A 45 -6.75 -3.46 -15.82
N MET A 46 -6.00 -4.00 -14.86
CA MET A 46 -5.23 -5.22 -15.03
C MET A 46 -6.09 -6.46 -15.24
N ILE A 47 -7.21 -6.60 -14.53
CA ILE A 47 -8.16 -7.71 -14.69
C ILE A 47 -9.41 -7.19 -15.40
N PRO A 48 -9.75 -7.69 -16.60
CA PRO A 48 -10.97 -7.30 -17.29
C PRO A 48 -12.22 -7.52 -16.43
N GLY A 49 -13.03 -6.47 -16.28
CA GLY A 49 -14.24 -6.48 -15.46
C GLY A 49 -14.04 -6.29 -13.96
N ALA A 50 -12.80 -6.28 -13.47
CA ALA A 50 -12.48 -6.02 -12.07
C ALA A 50 -11.82 -4.64 -11.92
N ASN A 51 -12.59 -3.63 -11.54
CA ASN A 51 -12.08 -2.31 -11.21
C ASN A 51 -12.34 -2.03 -9.72
N TYR A 52 -11.34 -2.34 -8.89
CA TYR A 52 -11.44 -2.21 -7.45
C TYR A 52 -11.67 -0.76 -7.00
N LEU A 53 -10.97 0.19 -7.62
CA LEU A 53 -11.05 1.61 -7.26
C LEU A 53 -12.43 2.19 -7.61
N LYS A 54 -12.97 1.82 -8.75
CA LYS A 54 -14.33 2.21 -9.16
C LYS A 54 -15.38 1.56 -8.27
N ALA A 55 -15.23 0.29 -7.91
CA ALA A 55 -16.15 -0.41 -7.03
C ALA A 55 -16.22 0.23 -5.63
N LEU A 56 -15.08 0.68 -5.08
CA LEU A 56 -15.06 1.46 -3.85
C LEU A 56 -15.80 2.80 -4.00
N ALA A 57 -15.65 3.47 -5.15
CA ALA A 57 -16.38 4.71 -5.38
C ALA A 57 -17.88 4.46 -5.54
N GLU A 58 -18.29 3.39 -6.21
CA GLU A 58 -19.71 2.98 -6.32
C GLU A 58 -20.29 2.57 -4.96
N ALA A 59 -19.44 2.12 -4.04
CA ALA A 59 -19.81 1.86 -2.64
C ALA A 59 -19.86 3.13 -1.75
N GLY A 60 -19.83 4.34 -2.33
CA GLY A 60 -20.08 5.59 -1.61
C GLY A 60 -18.83 6.34 -1.12
N LEU A 61 -17.65 6.08 -1.69
CA LEU A 61 -16.40 6.74 -1.30
C LEU A 61 -15.83 7.58 -2.46
N ASN A 62 -15.17 8.69 -2.15
CA ASN A 62 -14.27 9.33 -3.10
C ASN A 62 -12.90 8.68 -2.98
N ILE A 63 -12.31 8.22 -4.08
CA ILE A 63 -11.03 7.54 -4.10
C ILE A 63 -9.98 8.40 -4.81
N ILE A 64 -8.87 8.63 -4.12
CA ILE A 64 -7.66 9.25 -4.66
C ILE A 64 -6.59 8.17 -4.75
N ALA A 65 -6.40 7.59 -5.92
CA ALA A 65 -5.39 6.57 -6.13
C ALA A 65 -4.07 7.21 -6.58
N LEU A 66 -3.05 7.08 -5.72
CA LEU A 66 -1.74 7.69 -5.90
C LEU A 66 -0.78 6.73 -6.59
N ASP A 67 -0.12 7.17 -7.65
CA ASP A 67 1.14 6.57 -8.09
C ASP A 67 2.29 7.14 -7.26
N LEU A 68 2.94 6.30 -6.46
CA LEU A 68 4.14 6.70 -5.72
C LEU A 68 5.27 7.11 -6.69
N GLN A 69 6.18 7.99 -6.27
CA GLN A 69 7.31 8.37 -7.12
C GLN A 69 8.06 7.15 -7.65
N GLY A 70 8.52 7.22 -8.89
CA GLY A 70 9.20 6.11 -9.57
C GLY A 70 8.30 4.93 -9.96
N HIS A 71 6.97 5.06 -9.82
CA HIS A 71 5.96 4.07 -10.20
C HIS A 71 4.93 4.66 -11.14
N GLY A 72 4.24 3.79 -11.87
CA GLY A 72 3.15 4.19 -12.75
C GLY A 72 3.52 5.35 -13.67
N ARG A 73 2.72 6.42 -13.58
CA ARG A 73 2.91 7.66 -14.36
C ARG A 73 3.55 8.80 -13.54
N SER A 74 3.83 8.57 -12.25
CA SER A 74 4.54 9.56 -11.43
C SER A 74 5.99 9.73 -11.87
N GLY A 75 6.49 10.93 -11.67
CA GLY A 75 7.90 11.28 -11.90
C GLY A 75 8.84 10.58 -10.93
N GLY A 76 10.14 10.83 -11.09
CA GLY A 76 11.19 10.19 -10.32
C GLY A 76 11.83 9.00 -11.05
N ALA A 77 12.98 8.55 -10.56
CA ALA A 77 13.67 7.41 -11.14
C ALA A 77 12.95 6.11 -10.83
N ARG A 78 12.74 5.27 -11.85
CA ARG A 78 12.03 3.98 -11.71
C ARG A 78 12.70 3.11 -10.63
N GLY A 79 11.86 2.59 -9.71
CA GLY A 79 12.33 1.75 -8.62
C GLY A 79 13.15 2.48 -7.55
N SER A 80 13.08 3.81 -7.49
CA SER A 80 13.72 4.63 -6.46
C SER A 80 12.67 5.28 -5.57
N LEU A 81 12.50 4.72 -4.36
CA LEU A 81 11.52 5.16 -3.38
C LEU A 81 12.06 4.87 -1.99
N THR A 82 12.37 5.88 -1.20
CA THR A 82 12.68 5.70 0.23
C THR A 82 11.38 5.72 1.06
N TYR A 83 11.44 5.27 2.32
CA TYR A 83 10.32 5.40 3.25
C TYR A 83 9.89 6.87 3.41
N ALA A 84 10.85 7.77 3.59
CA ALA A 84 10.58 9.21 3.69
C ALA A 84 9.94 9.78 2.41
N ASP A 85 10.34 9.29 1.23
CA ASP A 85 9.71 9.67 -0.03
C ASP A 85 8.25 9.19 -0.09
N ALA A 86 7.98 7.96 0.32
CA ALA A 86 6.63 7.41 0.35
C ALA A 86 5.73 8.23 1.28
N MET A 87 6.18 8.52 2.50
CA MET A 87 5.43 9.36 3.45
C MET A 87 5.21 10.78 2.92
N ARG A 88 6.20 11.38 2.26
CA ARG A 88 6.05 12.69 1.62
C ARG A 88 5.04 12.66 0.47
N ASN A 89 5.07 11.62 -0.38
CA ASN A 89 4.12 11.47 -1.48
C ASN A 89 2.68 11.33 -0.95
N ILE A 90 2.49 10.53 0.10
CA ILE A 90 1.18 10.35 0.73
C ILE A 90 0.69 11.67 1.35
N ARG A 91 1.54 12.40 2.07
CA ARG A 91 1.18 13.72 2.62
C ARG A 91 0.72 14.69 1.53
N ARG A 92 1.37 14.72 0.37
CA ARG A 92 0.92 15.56 -0.78
C ARG A 92 -0.46 15.13 -1.30
N ALA A 93 -0.77 13.83 -1.30
CA ALA A 93 -2.11 13.37 -1.64
C ALA A 93 -3.15 13.75 -0.56
N VAL A 94 -2.77 13.78 0.72
CA VAL A 94 -3.60 14.30 1.82
C VAL A 94 -3.83 15.81 1.66
N ASP A 95 -2.78 16.58 1.36
CA ASP A 95 -2.90 18.03 1.10
C ASP A 95 -3.86 18.31 -0.06
N PHE A 96 -3.74 17.55 -1.15
CA PHE A 96 -4.67 17.62 -2.27
C PHE A 96 -6.10 17.29 -1.85
N ALA A 97 -6.30 16.24 -1.05
CA ALA A 97 -7.62 15.84 -0.57
C ALA A 97 -8.28 16.94 0.28
N LEU A 98 -7.52 17.57 1.18
CA LEU A 98 -8.01 18.67 2.01
C LEU A 98 -8.35 19.93 1.20
N ALA A 99 -7.60 20.21 0.14
CA ALA A 99 -7.82 21.37 -0.70
C ALA A 99 -9.04 21.24 -1.63
N HIS A 100 -9.47 20.01 -1.95
CA HIS A 100 -10.50 19.77 -2.98
C HIS A 100 -11.76 19.07 -2.44
N TYR A 101 -11.68 18.48 -1.26
CA TYR A 101 -12.77 17.77 -0.61
C TYR A 101 -12.96 18.32 0.83
N HIS A 102 -13.22 17.43 1.78
CA HIS A 102 -13.36 17.78 3.20
C HIS A 102 -12.36 16.99 4.06
N ASP A 103 -12.37 17.24 5.36
CA ASP A 103 -11.42 16.65 6.33
C ASP A 103 -11.74 15.20 6.77
N ARG A 104 -12.74 14.55 6.16
CA ARG A 104 -13.06 13.12 6.42
C ARG A 104 -12.19 12.22 5.55
N ILE A 105 -10.89 12.17 5.89
CA ILE A 105 -9.88 11.46 5.11
C ILE A 105 -9.57 10.11 5.73
N GLY A 106 -9.70 9.06 4.93
CA GLY A 106 -9.21 7.72 5.20
C GLY A 106 -8.05 7.34 4.30
N ILE A 107 -7.39 6.26 4.63
CA ILE A 107 -6.33 5.68 3.80
C ILE A 107 -6.47 4.17 3.68
N THR A 108 -6.23 3.64 2.50
CA THR A 108 -6.17 2.21 2.26
C THR A 108 -5.04 1.86 1.30
N GLY A 109 -4.63 0.62 1.30
CA GLY A 109 -3.60 0.17 0.37
C GLY A 109 -3.45 -1.34 0.37
N SER A 110 -2.72 -1.86 -0.61
CA SER A 110 -2.53 -3.29 -0.82
C SER A 110 -1.06 -3.69 -0.74
N SER A 111 -0.75 -4.76 0.00
CA SER A 111 0.62 -5.28 0.16
C SER A 111 1.56 -4.20 0.72
N MET A 112 2.66 -3.86 0.05
CA MET A 112 3.49 -2.71 0.44
C MET A 112 2.67 -1.42 0.66
N GLY A 113 1.64 -1.19 -0.17
CA GLY A 113 0.74 -0.05 -0.01
C GLY A 113 -0.09 -0.11 1.27
N GLY A 114 -0.49 -1.31 1.73
CA GLY A 114 -1.15 -1.50 3.02
C GLY A 114 -0.24 -1.20 4.20
N ILE A 115 1.03 -1.62 4.10
CA ILE A 115 2.07 -1.28 5.08
C ILE A 115 2.27 0.24 5.15
N LEU A 116 2.46 0.88 4.00
CA LEU A 116 2.65 2.34 3.93
C LEU A 116 1.41 3.12 4.39
N ALA A 117 0.19 2.62 4.10
CA ALA A 117 -1.06 3.20 4.57
C ALA A 117 -1.17 3.15 6.11
N PHE A 118 -0.76 2.04 6.72
CA PHE A 118 -0.71 1.91 8.18
C PHE A 118 0.23 2.97 8.79
N TYR A 119 1.45 3.09 8.30
CA TYR A 119 2.42 4.04 8.80
C TYR A 119 2.04 5.50 8.50
N ALA A 120 1.44 5.78 7.35
CA ALA A 120 0.92 7.11 7.04
C ALA A 120 -0.22 7.50 7.99
N ALA A 121 -1.15 6.58 8.29
CA ALA A 121 -2.19 6.84 9.29
C ALA A 121 -1.60 7.03 10.69
N LEU A 122 -0.50 6.40 11.02
CA LEU A 122 0.18 6.56 12.31
C LEU A 122 0.87 7.92 12.41
N GLU A 123 1.49 8.43 11.34
CA GLU A 123 2.28 9.66 11.34
C GLU A 123 1.50 10.94 11.01
N ASP A 124 0.39 10.85 10.26
CA ASP A 124 -0.37 12.03 9.79
C ASP A 124 -1.73 12.13 10.48
N GLU A 125 -1.87 13.08 11.41
CA GLU A 125 -3.07 13.31 12.20
C GLU A 125 -4.33 13.63 11.37
N ARG A 126 -4.17 14.05 10.15
CA ARG A 126 -5.27 14.39 9.23
C ARG A 126 -5.96 13.15 8.65
N ILE A 127 -5.29 11.99 8.70
CA ILE A 127 -5.87 10.70 8.34
C ILE A 127 -6.63 10.17 9.56
N ARG A 128 -7.94 9.94 9.43
CA ARG A 128 -8.82 9.60 10.55
C ARG A 128 -9.06 8.11 10.74
N ALA A 129 -8.93 7.31 9.68
CA ALA A 129 -9.13 5.86 9.71
C ALA A 129 -8.31 5.18 8.62
N ALA A 130 -7.95 3.91 8.84
CA ALA A 130 -7.21 3.12 7.85
C ALA A 130 -7.84 1.74 7.62
N VAL A 131 -7.71 1.24 6.37
CA VAL A 131 -7.92 -0.17 6.02
C VAL A 131 -6.68 -0.67 5.30
N CYS A 132 -6.01 -1.66 5.85
CA CYS A 132 -4.74 -2.15 5.33
C CYS A 132 -4.89 -3.60 4.83
N HIS A 133 -4.80 -3.81 3.51
CA HIS A 133 -4.65 -5.15 2.96
C HIS A 133 -3.19 -5.57 3.11
N ASN A 134 -2.94 -6.32 4.15
CA ASN A 134 -1.65 -6.68 4.70
C ASN A 134 -0.94 -5.56 5.48
N VAL A 135 -0.22 -5.96 6.50
CA VAL A 135 0.62 -5.09 7.32
C VAL A 135 1.94 -5.79 7.64
N LEU A 136 2.94 -4.99 7.96
CA LEU A 136 4.24 -5.46 8.40
C LEU A 136 4.79 -4.47 9.44
N ASP A 137 5.33 -4.97 10.54
CA ASP A 137 6.08 -4.17 11.48
C ASP A 137 7.47 -3.85 10.90
N LEU A 138 7.66 -2.62 10.45
CA LEU A 138 8.92 -2.19 9.85
C LEU A 138 10.04 -2.01 10.89
N GLN A 139 9.73 -2.03 12.18
CA GLN A 139 10.76 -2.10 13.23
C GLN A 139 11.27 -3.52 13.43
N ASP A 140 10.45 -4.54 13.17
CA ASP A 140 10.83 -5.95 13.31
C ASP A 140 10.25 -6.82 12.20
N ILE A 141 10.92 -6.85 11.07
CA ILE A 141 10.53 -7.70 9.92
C ILE A 141 10.94 -9.16 10.06
N ARG A 142 11.70 -9.53 11.11
CA ARG A 142 12.23 -10.91 11.31
C ARG A 142 11.16 -11.98 11.29
N PRO A 143 9.97 -11.80 11.89
CA PRO A 143 8.92 -12.82 11.86
C PRO A 143 8.42 -13.19 10.45
N VAL A 144 8.61 -12.31 9.46
CA VAL A 144 8.17 -12.51 8.08
C VAL A 144 9.30 -13.00 7.18
N LEU A 145 10.54 -12.85 7.62
CA LEU A 145 11.72 -13.30 6.89
C LEU A 145 11.95 -14.81 7.08
N TYR A 146 10.96 -15.64 6.75
CA TYR A 146 11.01 -17.10 6.89
C TYR A 146 12.05 -17.80 5.99
N LEU A 147 12.66 -17.09 5.07
CA LEU A 147 13.70 -17.68 4.21
C LEU A 147 15.05 -17.58 4.92
N ARG A 148 15.71 -18.73 5.17
CA ARG A 148 17.06 -18.84 5.76
C ARG A 148 18.10 -17.87 5.15
N ARG A 149 17.91 -17.48 3.89
CA ARG A 149 18.73 -16.48 3.19
C ARG A 149 18.66 -15.08 3.80
N HIS A 150 17.53 -14.69 4.38
CA HIS A 150 17.32 -13.34 4.92
C HIS A 150 18.04 -13.12 6.25
N PHE A 151 18.32 -14.16 7.04
CA PHE A 151 19.17 -14.06 8.23
C PHE A 151 20.56 -13.54 7.92
N VAL A 152 21.07 -13.83 6.72
CA VAL A 152 22.37 -13.33 6.25
C VAL A 152 22.22 -11.95 5.59
N LEU A 153 21.11 -11.71 4.86
CA LEU A 153 20.93 -10.48 4.09
C LEU A 153 20.70 -9.26 4.98
N VAL A 154 19.99 -9.39 6.10
CA VAL A 154 19.74 -8.24 7.01
C VAL A 154 21.02 -7.74 7.67
N PRO A 155 21.86 -8.57 8.31
CA PRO A 155 23.18 -8.15 8.82
C PRO A 155 24.09 -7.60 7.72
N LEU A 156 24.12 -8.25 6.56
CA LEU A 156 24.91 -7.81 5.41
C LEU A 156 24.46 -6.42 4.91
N ALA A 157 23.15 -6.20 4.77
CA ALA A 157 22.63 -4.91 4.35
C ALA A 157 22.96 -3.79 5.36
N ARG A 158 22.92 -4.09 6.66
CA ARG A 158 23.37 -3.17 7.71
C ARG A 158 24.85 -2.89 7.63
N ALA A 159 25.67 -3.90 7.40
CA ALA A 159 27.12 -3.76 7.24
C ALA A 159 27.49 -2.93 5.98
N LEU A 160 26.68 -3.04 4.92
CA LEU A 160 26.87 -2.29 3.66
C LEU A 160 26.34 -0.85 3.73
N ARG A 161 25.65 -0.46 4.82
CA ARG A 161 25.09 0.88 4.98
C ARG A 161 26.08 2.02 4.73
N PRO A 162 27.32 2.00 5.22
CA PRO A 162 28.32 3.04 4.92
C PRO A 162 28.65 3.16 3.43
N LEU A 163 28.45 2.10 2.67
CA LEU A 163 28.73 2.04 1.23
C LEU A 163 27.52 2.44 0.38
N LEU A 164 26.37 2.79 0.98
CA LEU A 164 25.15 3.15 0.24
C LEU A 164 25.32 4.35 -0.68
N GLY A 165 26.22 5.27 -0.38
CA GLY A 165 26.58 6.38 -1.27
C GLY A 165 27.08 5.88 -2.64
N ILE A 166 27.73 4.72 -2.67
CA ILE A 166 28.27 4.10 -3.89
C ILE A 166 27.33 3.00 -4.41
N LEU A 167 26.85 2.12 -3.54
CA LEU A 167 26.12 0.91 -3.91
C LEU A 167 24.59 1.11 -3.91
N GLY A 168 24.08 2.17 -3.30
CA GLY A 168 22.65 2.41 -3.12
C GLY A 168 21.85 2.48 -4.44
N GLY A 169 22.52 2.82 -5.53
CA GLY A 169 21.94 2.87 -6.88
C GLY A 169 21.79 1.49 -7.55
N LEU A 170 22.37 0.42 -7.02
CA LEU A 170 22.31 -0.91 -7.62
C LEU A 170 20.87 -1.42 -7.72
N PRO A 171 20.43 -1.86 -8.92
CA PRO A 171 19.11 -2.43 -9.09
C PRO A 171 19.05 -3.86 -8.55
N ILE A 172 18.18 -4.10 -7.58
CA ILE A 172 17.91 -5.42 -7.01
C ILE A 172 16.57 -5.91 -7.55
N PRO A 173 16.53 -7.03 -8.29
CA PRO A 173 15.29 -7.58 -8.81
C PRO A 173 14.31 -7.98 -7.69
N VAL A 174 13.02 -7.69 -7.87
CA VAL A 174 11.96 -8.04 -6.91
C VAL A 174 11.93 -9.55 -6.62
N ARG A 175 12.18 -10.38 -7.63
CA ARG A 175 12.25 -11.84 -7.50
C ARG A 175 13.31 -12.35 -6.50
N ALA A 176 14.23 -11.50 -6.07
CA ALA A 176 15.20 -11.87 -5.02
C ALA A 176 14.54 -12.00 -3.64
N PHE A 177 13.38 -11.34 -3.43
CA PHE A 177 12.67 -11.28 -2.15
C PHE A 177 11.22 -11.74 -2.23
N LEU A 178 10.61 -11.69 -3.40
CA LEU A 178 9.21 -12.02 -3.62
C LEU A 178 9.09 -13.10 -4.71
N GLU A 179 8.42 -14.20 -4.36
CA GLU A 179 8.02 -15.22 -5.34
C GLU A 179 6.71 -14.79 -6.00
N PRO A 180 6.74 -14.45 -7.31
CA PRO A 180 5.55 -13.90 -7.99
C PRO A 180 4.33 -14.84 -8.00
N SER A 181 4.54 -16.14 -7.96
CA SER A 181 3.46 -17.15 -7.91
C SER A 181 2.69 -17.14 -6.59
N HIS A 182 3.22 -16.47 -5.55
CA HIS A 182 2.53 -16.30 -4.27
C HIS A 182 1.63 -15.06 -4.25
N VAL A 183 1.73 -14.17 -5.25
CA VAL A 183 0.94 -12.93 -5.31
C VAL A 183 -0.43 -13.18 -5.89
N PHE A 184 -0.51 -13.94 -7.00
CA PHE A 184 -1.74 -14.26 -7.69
C PHE A 184 -2.01 -15.75 -7.66
N GLU A 185 -3.24 -16.15 -7.39
CA GLU A 185 -3.67 -17.55 -7.46
C GLU A 185 -3.98 -17.96 -8.90
N LYS A 186 -4.49 -17.03 -9.72
CA LYS A 186 -4.82 -17.27 -11.12
C LYS A 186 -3.62 -17.03 -12.04
N PRO A 187 -3.14 -18.05 -12.79
CA PRO A 187 -1.97 -17.90 -13.66
C PRO A 187 -2.11 -16.83 -14.75
N GLU A 188 -3.32 -16.55 -15.21
CA GLU A 188 -3.60 -15.49 -16.19
C GLU A 188 -3.33 -14.09 -15.58
N ASN A 189 -3.66 -13.88 -14.31
CA ASN A 189 -3.39 -12.61 -13.61
C ASN A 189 -1.88 -12.41 -13.43
N LEU A 190 -1.16 -13.47 -13.11
CA LEU A 190 0.31 -13.44 -13.06
C LEU A 190 0.93 -13.08 -14.42
N ARG A 191 0.38 -13.61 -15.53
CA ARG A 191 0.84 -13.25 -16.89
C ARG A 191 0.56 -11.79 -17.22
N ARG A 192 -0.64 -11.27 -16.90
CA ARG A 192 -0.99 -9.84 -17.09
C ARG A 192 -0.08 -8.93 -16.30
N TRP A 193 0.15 -9.24 -15.03
CA TRP A 193 1.06 -8.49 -14.18
C TRP A 193 2.47 -8.42 -14.77
N ARG A 194 3.02 -9.54 -15.24
CA ARG A 194 4.34 -9.58 -15.87
C ARG A 194 4.42 -8.81 -17.19
N ALA A 195 3.31 -8.69 -17.89
CA ALA A 195 3.22 -7.98 -19.17
C ALA A 195 2.98 -6.47 -19.02
N ASP A 196 2.64 -5.99 -17.83
CA ASP A 196 2.36 -4.57 -17.61
C ASP A 196 3.64 -3.72 -17.64
N PRO A 197 3.78 -2.81 -18.64
CA PRO A 197 4.99 -2.01 -18.82
C PRO A 197 5.18 -0.93 -17.74
N LEU A 198 4.14 -0.59 -17.00
CA LEU A 198 4.21 0.38 -15.92
C LEU A 198 4.65 -0.26 -14.58
N CYS A 199 4.69 -1.58 -14.50
CA CYS A 199 5.19 -2.28 -13.32
C CYS A 199 6.71 -2.15 -13.17
N VAL A 200 7.17 -2.11 -11.90
CA VAL A 200 8.59 -1.96 -11.53
C VAL A 200 9.12 -3.32 -11.04
N TRP A 201 10.05 -3.92 -11.77
CA TRP A 201 10.58 -5.25 -11.45
C TRP A 201 11.96 -5.26 -10.78
N ALA A 202 12.55 -4.08 -10.61
CA ALA A 202 13.79 -3.91 -9.86
C ALA A 202 13.75 -2.61 -9.06
N TYR A 203 14.20 -2.65 -7.83
CA TYR A 203 14.34 -1.49 -6.97
C TYR A 203 15.79 -1.24 -6.63
N ARG A 204 16.15 0.02 -6.40
CA ARG A 204 17.48 0.36 -5.90
C ARG A 204 17.73 -0.28 -4.54
N LEU A 205 18.97 -0.66 -4.27
CA LEU A 205 19.36 -1.20 -2.96
C LEU A 205 18.98 -0.25 -1.82
N SER A 206 19.14 1.06 -2.03
CA SER A 206 18.72 2.10 -1.08
C SER A 206 17.22 2.05 -0.75
N THR A 207 16.36 1.67 -1.71
CA THR A 207 14.91 1.49 -1.50
C THR A 207 14.64 0.32 -0.55
N TRP A 208 15.26 -0.84 -0.81
CA TRP A 208 15.09 -2.02 0.04
C TRP A 208 15.53 -1.76 1.47
N ILE A 209 16.70 -1.10 1.64
CA ILE A 209 17.22 -0.76 2.96
C ILE A 209 16.32 0.25 3.66
N SER A 210 15.97 1.34 2.98
CA SER A 210 15.16 2.40 3.59
C SER A 210 13.77 1.91 4.01
N ILE A 211 13.08 1.11 3.20
CA ILE A 211 11.71 0.68 3.53
C ILE A 211 11.74 -0.45 4.56
N PHE A 212 12.57 -1.49 4.37
CA PHE A 212 12.45 -2.74 5.12
C PHE A 212 13.57 -3.01 6.13
N LEU A 213 14.73 -2.38 6.01
CA LEU A 213 15.90 -2.75 6.79
C LEU A 213 16.41 -1.64 7.72
N GLU A 214 15.77 -0.47 7.70
CA GLU A 214 16.09 0.67 8.56
C GLU A 214 14.97 0.91 9.58
N PRO A 215 15.00 0.27 10.75
CA PRO A 215 13.91 0.37 11.73
C PRO A 215 13.91 1.71 12.50
N SER A 216 15.05 2.40 12.56
CA SER A 216 15.25 3.56 13.47
C SER A 216 14.42 4.79 13.09
N ASP A 217 13.96 4.89 11.86
CA ASP A 217 13.16 6.02 11.35
C ASP A 217 11.64 5.73 11.30
N LYS A 218 11.20 4.58 11.84
CA LYS A 218 9.79 4.21 11.88
C LYS A 218 9.25 4.26 13.31
N PRO A 219 8.03 4.80 13.49
CA PRO A 219 7.38 4.76 14.80
C PRO A 219 6.94 3.33 15.17
N PRO A 220 6.84 3.01 16.48
CA PRO A 220 6.33 1.72 16.92
C PRO A 220 4.85 1.57 16.59
N ILE A 221 4.44 0.37 16.18
CA ILE A 221 3.05 0.09 15.78
C ILE A 221 2.05 0.30 16.93
N GLU A 222 2.49 0.15 18.19
CA GLU A 222 1.70 0.39 19.39
C GLU A 222 1.28 1.86 19.55
N ALA A 223 1.93 2.79 18.86
CA ALA A 223 1.58 4.21 18.85
C ALA A 223 0.34 4.51 17.98
N MET A 224 -0.19 3.55 17.22
CA MET A 224 -1.42 3.74 16.46
C MET A 224 -2.58 4.07 17.41
N ALA A 225 -3.14 5.26 17.23
CA ALA A 225 -4.30 5.73 18.01
C ALA A 225 -5.61 5.71 17.22
N LYS A 226 -5.54 5.63 15.90
CA LYS A 226 -6.68 5.74 14.98
C LYS A 226 -7.33 4.38 14.71
N PRO A 227 -8.63 4.36 14.36
CA PRO A 227 -9.29 3.14 13.95
C PRO A 227 -8.60 2.49 12.74
N VAL A 228 -8.27 1.21 12.84
CA VAL A 228 -7.63 0.45 11.76
C VAL A 228 -8.29 -0.92 11.56
N ARG A 229 -8.64 -1.23 10.32
CA ARG A 229 -9.02 -2.58 9.88
C ARG A 229 -7.88 -3.21 9.11
N LEU A 230 -7.51 -4.42 9.50
CA LEU A 230 -6.51 -5.25 8.82
C LEU A 230 -7.25 -6.31 8.01
N LEU A 231 -6.93 -6.44 6.73
CA LEU A 231 -7.47 -7.47 5.85
C LEU A 231 -6.32 -8.37 5.38
N VAL A 232 -6.53 -9.69 5.49
CA VAL A 232 -5.56 -10.69 5.03
C VAL A 232 -6.28 -11.90 4.47
N GLY A 233 -5.77 -12.50 3.43
CA GLY A 233 -6.27 -13.77 2.92
C GLY A 233 -5.85 -14.93 3.83
N GLU A 234 -6.75 -15.90 4.03
CA GLU A 234 -6.47 -17.10 4.83
C GLU A 234 -5.25 -17.87 4.29
N HIS A 235 -5.09 -17.90 2.96
CA HIS A 235 -4.02 -18.62 2.26
C HIS A 235 -2.88 -17.70 1.80
N ASP A 236 -2.76 -16.49 2.37
CA ASP A 236 -1.67 -15.57 2.03
C ASP A 236 -0.32 -16.20 2.40
N ARG A 237 0.52 -16.45 1.38
CA ARG A 237 1.85 -17.06 1.53
C ARG A 237 2.97 -16.05 1.70
N ILE A 238 2.68 -14.75 1.54
CA ILE A 238 3.65 -13.66 1.64
C ILE A 238 3.62 -13.08 3.05
N LEU A 239 2.42 -12.77 3.53
CA LEU A 239 2.15 -12.20 4.85
C LEU A 239 1.05 -13.02 5.55
N PRO A 240 1.40 -14.12 6.23
CA PRO A 240 0.43 -15.08 6.75
C PRO A 240 -0.55 -14.49 7.77
N ALA A 241 -1.77 -15.05 7.84
CA ALA A 241 -2.82 -14.61 8.75
C ALA A 241 -2.39 -14.66 10.23
N ASP A 242 -1.57 -15.65 10.63
CA ASP A 242 -1.06 -15.75 12.00
C ASP A 242 -0.13 -14.60 12.37
N TYR A 243 0.67 -14.12 11.42
CA TYR A 243 1.45 -12.90 11.62
C TYR A 243 0.54 -11.70 11.90
N HIS A 244 -0.56 -11.55 11.14
CA HIS A 244 -1.52 -10.46 11.34
C HIS A 244 -2.25 -10.56 12.69
N ARG A 245 -2.53 -11.76 13.19
CA ARG A 245 -3.07 -11.95 14.55
C ARG A 245 -2.11 -11.42 15.61
N GLY A 246 -0.82 -11.76 15.50
CA GLY A 246 0.21 -11.26 16.40
C GLY A 246 0.39 -9.75 16.31
N PHE A 247 0.37 -9.19 15.09
CA PHE A 247 0.43 -7.74 14.86
C PHE A 247 -0.77 -7.03 15.49
N ALA A 248 -1.99 -7.49 15.20
CA ALA A 248 -3.23 -6.92 15.75
C ALA A 248 -3.28 -6.98 17.29
N ALA A 249 -2.77 -8.05 17.90
CA ALA A 249 -2.74 -8.18 19.36
C ALA A 249 -1.92 -7.05 20.04
N ARG A 250 -0.90 -6.53 19.39
CA ARG A 250 -0.05 -5.44 19.90
C ARG A 250 -0.71 -4.05 19.79
N LEU A 251 -1.66 -3.86 18.87
CA LEU A 251 -2.33 -2.57 18.72
C LEU A 251 -3.24 -2.27 19.91
N ARG A 252 -3.27 -1.01 20.35
CA ARG A 252 -4.09 -0.53 21.47
C ARG A 252 -5.29 0.29 21.03
N CYS A 253 -5.35 0.70 19.76
CA CYS A 253 -6.44 1.47 19.18
C CYS A 253 -7.68 0.61 18.91
N ARG A 254 -8.77 1.24 18.46
CA ARG A 254 -9.92 0.54 17.85
C ARG A 254 -9.44 -0.18 16.61
N LYS A 255 -9.51 -1.49 16.62
CA LYS A 255 -9.01 -2.35 15.56
C LYS A 255 -9.98 -3.45 15.18
N ASP A 256 -9.87 -3.91 13.97
CA ASP A 256 -10.53 -5.10 13.46
C ASP A 256 -9.56 -5.89 12.58
N LEU A 257 -9.58 -7.20 12.68
CA LEU A 257 -8.80 -8.11 11.84
C LEU A 257 -9.75 -9.07 11.13
N VAL A 258 -9.85 -8.93 9.82
CA VAL A 258 -10.64 -9.82 8.97
C VAL A 258 -9.71 -10.74 8.20
N VAL A 259 -9.79 -12.04 8.48
CA VAL A 259 -9.16 -13.09 7.67
C VAL A 259 -10.19 -13.53 6.64
N VAL A 260 -9.94 -13.26 5.37
CA VAL A 260 -10.86 -13.57 4.26
C VAL A 260 -10.73 -15.06 3.93
N PRO A 261 -11.79 -15.87 4.14
CA PRO A 261 -11.71 -17.33 3.94
C PRO A 261 -11.38 -17.69 2.50
N GLY A 262 -10.52 -18.67 2.32
CA GLY A 262 -10.13 -19.22 1.02
C GLY A 262 -9.31 -18.26 0.13
N ALA A 263 -9.01 -17.05 0.59
CA ALA A 263 -8.37 -16.03 -0.21
C ALA A 263 -6.84 -16.04 -0.06
N GLY A 264 -6.15 -15.73 -1.18
CA GLY A 264 -4.71 -15.52 -1.22
C GLY A 264 -4.29 -14.06 -0.98
N HIS A 265 -3.12 -13.68 -1.51
CA HIS A 265 -2.52 -12.37 -1.24
C HIS A 265 -3.25 -11.20 -1.91
N MET A 266 -3.72 -11.36 -3.16
CA MET A 266 -4.23 -10.23 -3.97
C MET A 266 -5.74 -10.01 -3.79
N LEU A 267 -6.14 -9.70 -2.55
CA LEU A 267 -7.53 -9.47 -2.16
C LEU A 267 -8.27 -8.46 -3.05
N PRO A 268 -7.71 -7.26 -3.37
CA PRO A 268 -8.43 -6.23 -4.12
C PRO A 268 -8.83 -6.66 -5.53
N LEU A 269 -8.09 -7.57 -6.14
CA LEU A 269 -8.30 -7.95 -7.54
C LEU A 269 -8.91 -9.33 -7.74
N GLU A 270 -8.54 -10.30 -6.90
CA GLU A 270 -9.05 -11.67 -7.04
C GLU A 270 -10.28 -11.95 -6.19
N TYR A 271 -10.54 -11.09 -5.17
CA TYR A 271 -11.65 -11.24 -4.21
C TYR A 271 -12.39 -9.90 -3.99
N LEU A 272 -12.58 -9.15 -5.08
CA LEU A 272 -13.18 -7.82 -5.08
C LEU A 272 -14.55 -7.79 -4.38
N GLU A 273 -15.41 -8.75 -4.69
CA GLU A 273 -16.77 -8.86 -4.13
C GLU A 273 -16.79 -9.02 -2.61
N LEU A 274 -15.74 -9.62 -2.04
CA LEU A 274 -15.61 -9.79 -0.60
C LEU A 274 -14.95 -8.57 0.06
N THR A 275 -13.99 -7.94 -0.64
CA THR A 275 -13.17 -6.90 -0.03
C THR A 275 -13.79 -5.51 -0.09
N VAL A 276 -14.51 -5.17 -1.17
CA VAL A 276 -15.13 -3.84 -1.31
C VAL A 276 -16.12 -3.54 -0.18
N PRO A 277 -17.07 -4.43 0.17
CA PRO A 277 -17.99 -4.17 1.29
C PRO A 277 -17.26 -3.97 2.63
N LEU A 278 -16.21 -4.77 2.90
CA LEU A 278 -15.43 -4.67 4.13
C LEU A 278 -14.71 -3.32 4.25
N VAL A 279 -14.18 -2.81 3.14
CA VAL A 279 -13.48 -1.52 3.12
C VAL A 279 -14.48 -0.37 3.25
N ALA A 280 -15.57 -0.40 2.49
CA ALA A 280 -16.57 0.66 2.48
C ALA A 280 -17.27 0.79 3.84
N GLU A 281 -17.72 -0.31 4.43
CA GLU A 281 -18.33 -0.35 5.77
C GLU A 281 -17.44 0.31 6.83
N TRP A 282 -16.13 0.00 6.83
CA TRP A 282 -15.21 0.56 7.80
C TRP A 282 -15.11 2.08 7.68
N PHE A 283 -14.97 2.58 6.46
CA PHE A 283 -14.85 4.02 6.26
C PHE A 283 -16.17 4.77 6.53
N HIS A 284 -17.31 4.21 6.16
CA HIS A 284 -18.62 4.81 6.52
C HIS A 284 -18.81 4.86 8.03
N THR A 285 -18.40 3.84 8.76
CA THR A 285 -18.51 3.79 10.23
C THR A 285 -17.62 4.83 10.92
N HIS A 286 -16.40 5.07 10.38
CA HIS A 286 -15.40 5.88 11.08
C HIS A 286 -15.19 7.28 10.50
N LEU A 287 -15.66 7.52 9.27
CA LEU A 287 -15.60 8.84 8.63
C LEU A 287 -16.98 9.47 8.47
N GLY A 288 -18.04 8.76 8.83
CA GLY A 288 -19.43 9.16 8.63
C GLY A 288 -19.94 8.77 7.23
N SER A 289 -21.18 8.28 7.19
CA SER A 289 -21.93 8.09 5.95
C SER A 289 -22.52 9.41 5.45
N ILE A 290 -22.94 9.41 4.18
CA ILE A 290 -23.67 10.52 3.55
C ILE A 290 -25.03 10.65 4.18
#